data_f55f38c597a8d6ba1cef77034396e2b2
#
_entry.id   f55f38c597a8d6ba1cef77034396e2b2
#
_cell.length_a   1.000
_cell.length_b   1.000
_cell.length_c   1.000
_cell.angle_alpha   90.00
_cell.angle_beta   90.00
_cell.angle_gamma   90.00
#
_symmetry.space_group_name_H-M   'P 1'
#
loop_
_entity.id
_entity.type
_entity.pdbx_description
1 polymer ?
#
loop_
_entity_poly.entity_id
_entity_poly.type
_entity_poly.pdbx_seq_one_letter_code
_entity_poly.pdbx_strand_id
1 'polypeptide(L)'
;IAGRAVYDGSLDFKAAQDWNEIGRVGRAKFARHLMALANTLGGYVVVGVGEDNNGNPTHYTGMSEKQASSFDPSTVGQTINRYAEPSIDFDLVKPEVDEKIYVVLVVYPFRNLPHVCNDACDSELQRGVFYVRTPDARSRAAYRSSELHGIIQRALRNQRQLLGRMLRGILYEDRQAVEPRSEEEFDDLLQNGRNQARQVLGNRIWREKPVFEAAIHPQRRQKNFTLTDCRRQLEALERPGLQDFPWPSAQLRENPVYASNEAIRGHSAENADPAFFWEFYPEGLFYCAVSLP
;
A
#
# COMPACT_ATOMS: atom_id res chain seq x y z
N ILE A 1 -16.15 2.28 0.40
CA ILE A 1 -15.91 1.67 1.75
C ILE A 1 -17.11 0.81 2.16
N ALA A 2 -18.35 1.24 1.87
CA ALA A 2 -19.57 0.49 2.23
C ALA A 2 -19.71 -0.89 1.54
N GLY A 3 -19.00 -1.18 0.47
CA GLY A 3 -19.05 -2.47 -0.24
C GLY A 3 -18.12 -3.57 0.31
N ARG A 4 -17.27 -3.28 1.32
CA ARG A 4 -16.41 -4.23 2.01
C ARG A 4 -16.81 -4.39 3.48
N ALA A 5 -18.06 -4.79 3.72
CA ALA A 5 -18.49 -5.25 5.04
C ALA A 5 -17.99 -6.69 5.29
N VAL A 6 -16.69 -6.90 5.18
CA VAL A 6 -16.04 -8.09 5.71
C VAL A 6 -15.24 -7.61 6.91
N TYR A 7 -15.43 -8.25 8.06
CA TYR A 7 -14.64 -8.09 9.27
C TYR A 7 -13.15 -8.29 8.97
N ASP A 8 -12.56 -7.27 8.40
CA ASP A 8 -11.12 -7.13 8.33
C ASP A 8 -10.72 -6.41 9.62
N GLY A 9 -9.84 -7.01 10.40
CA GLY A 9 -9.31 -6.43 11.63
C GLY A 9 -8.71 -5.02 11.46
N SER A 10 -8.68 -4.48 10.25
CA SER A 10 -8.25 -3.13 9.89
C SER A 10 -9.32 -2.05 10.06
N LEU A 11 -10.58 -2.40 10.35
CA LEU A 11 -11.69 -1.43 10.49
C LEU A 11 -12.18 -1.35 11.92
N ASP A 12 -12.48 -0.14 12.37
CA ASP A 12 -13.12 0.14 13.66
C ASP A 12 -14.21 1.20 13.46
N PHE A 13 -15.41 0.94 13.92
CA PHE A 13 -16.54 1.87 13.77
C PHE A 13 -16.85 2.53 15.09
N LYS A 14 -17.28 3.80 15.03
CA LYS A 14 -17.70 4.59 16.19
C LYS A 14 -18.95 5.36 15.83
N ALA A 15 -19.92 5.33 16.72
CA ALA A 15 -21.12 6.17 16.58
C ALA A 15 -20.73 7.65 16.47
N ALA A 16 -21.64 8.46 15.93
CA ALA A 16 -21.48 9.91 15.85
C ALA A 16 -21.25 10.51 17.24
N GLN A 17 -20.23 11.33 17.40
CA GLN A 17 -19.87 11.96 18.67
C GLN A 17 -19.08 13.25 18.46
N ASP A 18 -19.08 14.13 19.45
CA ASP A 18 -18.30 15.37 19.44
C ASP A 18 -16.98 15.13 20.18
N TRP A 19 -15.85 15.42 19.53
CA TRP A 19 -14.51 15.24 20.11
C TRP A 19 -14.29 15.99 21.42
N ASN A 20 -14.92 17.15 21.55
CA ASN A 20 -14.78 17.97 22.75
C ASN A 20 -15.63 17.43 23.93
N GLU A 21 -16.71 16.71 23.63
CA GLU A 21 -17.67 16.21 24.61
C GLU A 21 -17.37 14.78 25.11
N ILE A 22 -16.60 13.96 24.34
CA ILE A 22 -16.30 12.56 24.72
C ILE A 22 -15.43 12.40 25.98
N GLY A 23 -14.88 13.48 26.49
CA GLY A 23 -14.07 13.49 27.69
C GLY A 23 -12.74 12.76 27.57
N ARG A 24 -12.01 12.68 28.71
CA ARG A 24 -10.66 12.06 28.74
C ARG A 24 -10.71 10.55 28.41
N VAL A 25 -11.66 9.83 28.96
CA VAL A 25 -11.81 8.38 28.77
C VAL A 25 -12.14 8.04 27.32
N GLY A 26 -13.04 8.79 26.70
CA GLY A 26 -13.39 8.60 25.29
C GLY A 26 -12.19 8.83 24.37
N ARG A 27 -11.40 9.87 24.62
CA ARG A 27 -10.17 10.16 23.86
C ARG A 27 -9.11 9.07 24.07
N ALA A 28 -8.98 8.54 25.28
CA ALA A 28 -8.09 7.42 25.57
C ALA A 28 -8.50 6.14 24.82
N LYS A 29 -9.80 5.90 24.63
CA LYS A 29 -10.29 4.79 23.78
C LYS A 29 -9.82 4.95 22.32
N PHE A 30 -9.91 6.16 21.75
CA PHE A 30 -9.34 6.42 20.42
C PHE A 30 -7.85 6.12 20.39
N ALA A 31 -7.08 6.63 21.33
CA ALA A 31 -5.63 6.38 21.39
C ALA A 31 -5.33 4.86 21.46
N ARG A 32 -6.09 4.08 22.26
CA ARG A 32 -5.95 2.63 22.31
C ARG A 32 -6.21 1.98 20.94
N HIS A 33 -7.27 2.38 20.25
CA HIS A 33 -7.61 1.83 18.94
C HIS A 33 -6.54 2.17 17.89
N LEU A 34 -6.08 3.42 17.87
CA LEU A 34 -5.02 3.84 16.93
C LEU A 34 -3.70 3.12 17.22
N MET A 35 -3.26 3.02 18.49
CA MET A 35 -2.08 2.23 18.84
C MET A 35 -2.21 0.78 18.39
N ALA A 36 -3.39 0.17 18.64
CA ALA A 36 -3.62 -1.23 18.27
C ALA A 36 -3.56 -1.45 16.75
N LEU A 37 -4.15 -0.56 15.97
CA LEU A 37 -4.06 -0.58 14.51
C LEU A 37 -2.62 -0.36 14.02
N ALA A 38 -1.94 0.67 14.52
CA ALA A 38 -0.57 0.98 14.13
C ALA A 38 0.42 -0.14 14.48
N ASN A 39 0.25 -0.80 15.62
CA ASN A 39 1.06 -1.95 16.03
C ASN A 39 0.69 -3.25 15.27
N THR A 40 -0.37 -3.22 14.47
CA THR A 40 -0.77 -4.39 13.67
C THR A 40 -0.46 -4.12 12.18
N LEU A 41 -1.41 -3.79 11.37
CA LEU A 41 -1.23 -3.59 9.92
C LEU A 41 -1.68 -2.19 9.46
N GLY A 42 -1.93 -1.30 10.41
CA GLY A 42 -2.66 -0.07 10.16
C GLY A 42 -4.15 -0.33 10.01
N GLY A 43 -4.89 0.66 9.54
CA GLY A 43 -6.32 0.53 9.29
C GLY A 43 -7.07 1.85 9.40
N TYR A 44 -8.37 1.75 9.65
CA TYR A 44 -9.26 2.90 9.63
C TYR A 44 -10.15 2.92 10.87
N VAL A 45 -10.33 4.08 11.46
CA VAL A 45 -11.37 4.34 12.45
C VAL A 45 -12.41 5.26 11.80
N VAL A 46 -13.63 4.77 11.63
CA VAL A 46 -14.73 5.51 10.98
C VAL A 46 -15.72 5.97 12.03
N VAL A 47 -15.90 7.28 12.15
CA VAL A 47 -16.85 7.91 13.08
C VAL A 47 -18.10 8.37 12.32
N GLY A 48 -19.26 8.13 12.87
CA GLY A 48 -20.57 8.36 12.26
C GLY A 48 -21.30 7.08 11.86
N VAL A 49 -20.73 5.92 12.23
CA VAL A 49 -21.31 4.59 12.00
C VAL A 49 -21.47 3.88 13.34
N GLY A 50 -22.70 3.56 13.70
CA GLY A 50 -23.02 2.78 14.90
C GLY A 50 -22.97 1.28 14.63
N GLU A 51 -22.59 0.53 15.65
CA GLU A 51 -22.55 -0.94 15.63
C GLU A 51 -23.75 -1.52 16.39
N ASP A 52 -24.19 -2.71 16.00
CA ASP A 52 -25.14 -3.51 16.75
C ASP A 52 -24.46 -4.21 17.94
N ASN A 53 -25.23 -4.99 18.71
CA ASN A 53 -24.70 -5.75 19.87
C ASN A 53 -23.67 -6.83 19.46
N ASN A 54 -23.61 -7.18 18.18
CA ASN A 54 -22.65 -8.13 17.63
C ASN A 54 -21.41 -7.44 17.03
N GLY A 55 -21.38 -6.09 17.06
CA GLY A 55 -20.31 -5.27 16.47
C GLY A 55 -20.47 -5.02 14.98
N ASN A 56 -21.60 -5.40 14.34
CA ASN A 56 -21.79 -5.13 12.93
C ASN A 56 -22.17 -3.67 12.70
N PRO A 57 -21.63 -3.00 11.67
CA PRO A 57 -22.00 -1.64 11.31
C PRO A 57 -23.43 -1.63 10.74
N THR A 58 -24.37 -1.11 11.50
CA THR A 58 -25.80 -1.11 11.14
C THR A 58 -26.41 0.28 11.04
N HIS A 59 -25.85 1.26 11.72
CA HIS A 59 -26.41 2.60 11.81
C HIS A 59 -25.47 3.62 11.13
N TYR A 60 -25.69 3.87 9.86
CA TYR A 60 -24.95 4.87 9.06
C TYR A 60 -25.59 6.26 9.23
N THR A 61 -25.50 6.81 10.44
CA THR A 61 -26.14 8.10 10.77
C THR A 61 -25.39 9.29 10.19
N GLY A 62 -24.08 9.15 9.98
CA GLY A 62 -23.21 10.28 9.72
C GLY A 62 -23.01 11.15 10.96
N MET A 63 -22.43 12.31 10.80
CA MET A 63 -22.14 13.31 11.82
C MET A 63 -22.75 14.65 11.41
N SER A 64 -23.15 15.46 12.38
CA SER A 64 -23.48 16.85 12.12
C SER A 64 -22.21 17.66 11.80
N GLU A 65 -22.34 18.80 11.13
CA GLU A 65 -21.22 19.70 10.84
C GLU A 65 -20.46 20.12 12.12
N LYS A 66 -21.17 20.39 13.21
CA LYS A 66 -20.58 20.70 14.51
C LYS A 66 -19.71 19.55 15.02
N GLN A 67 -20.23 18.33 14.99
CA GLN A 67 -19.49 17.13 15.41
C GLN A 67 -18.25 16.87 14.52
N ALA A 68 -18.43 16.93 13.20
CA ALA A 68 -17.32 16.74 12.26
C ALA A 68 -16.25 17.82 12.42
N SER A 69 -16.64 19.08 12.66
CA SER A 69 -15.72 20.19 12.87
C SER A 69 -14.94 20.06 14.17
N SER A 70 -15.50 19.42 15.21
CA SER A 70 -14.79 19.18 16.48
C SER A 70 -13.57 18.28 16.34
N PHE A 71 -13.52 17.43 15.30
CA PHE A 71 -12.36 16.64 14.96
C PHE A 71 -11.34 17.47 14.16
N ASP A 72 -10.66 18.36 14.87
CA ASP A 72 -9.53 19.12 14.32
C ASP A 72 -8.27 18.25 14.29
N PRO A 73 -7.57 18.08 13.13
CA PRO A 73 -6.42 17.19 13.01
C PRO A 73 -5.30 17.49 14.03
N SER A 74 -5.05 18.76 14.34
CA SER A 74 -3.99 19.17 15.26
C SER A 74 -4.36 18.79 16.70
N THR A 75 -5.58 19.13 17.12
CA THR A 75 -6.09 18.83 18.47
C THR A 75 -6.21 17.33 18.71
N VAL A 76 -6.73 16.60 17.73
CA VAL A 76 -6.84 15.13 17.79
C VAL A 76 -5.44 14.51 17.85
N GLY A 77 -4.53 14.95 16.99
CA GLY A 77 -3.15 14.46 16.93
C GLY A 77 -2.41 14.66 18.24
N GLN A 78 -2.43 15.87 18.81
CA GLN A 78 -1.82 16.16 20.11
C GLN A 78 -2.39 15.31 21.24
N THR A 79 -3.71 15.13 21.25
CA THR A 79 -4.38 14.35 22.29
C THR A 79 -4.03 12.87 22.22
N ILE A 80 -4.04 12.29 21.02
CA ILE A 80 -3.72 10.86 20.82
C ILE A 80 -2.24 10.61 21.10
N ASN A 81 -1.35 11.44 20.57
CA ASN A 81 0.08 11.26 20.68
C ASN A 81 0.64 11.56 22.09
N ARG A 82 -0.14 12.16 22.96
CA ARG A 82 0.16 12.18 24.39
C ARG A 82 0.23 10.79 25.02
N TYR A 83 -0.59 9.86 24.50
CA TYR A 83 -0.67 8.51 25.05
C TYR A 83 0.26 7.49 24.37
N ALA A 84 0.92 7.84 23.28
CA ALA A 84 1.73 6.91 22.50
C ALA A 84 3.17 7.37 22.34
N GLU A 85 4.12 6.45 22.49
CA GLU A 85 5.54 6.64 22.22
C GLU A 85 6.07 5.48 21.34
N PRO A 86 6.69 5.74 20.19
CA PRO A 86 6.71 7.04 19.49
C PRO A 86 5.31 7.48 19.02
N SER A 87 5.21 8.72 18.55
CA SER A 87 3.95 9.27 18.01
C SER A 87 3.38 8.42 16.88
N ILE A 88 2.06 8.23 16.88
CA ILE A 88 1.34 7.49 15.84
C ILE A 88 1.19 8.38 14.60
N ASP A 89 1.49 7.81 13.45
CA ASP A 89 1.31 8.44 12.15
C ASP A 89 -0.10 8.11 11.63
N PHE A 90 -0.93 9.13 11.44
CA PHE A 90 -2.28 8.97 10.92
C PHE A 90 -2.78 10.24 10.23
N ASP A 91 -3.66 10.08 9.25
CA ASP A 91 -4.40 11.17 8.62
C ASP A 91 -5.84 11.22 9.13
N LEU A 92 -6.43 12.41 9.13
CA LEU A 92 -7.82 12.63 9.45
C LEU A 92 -8.51 13.27 8.23
N VAL A 93 -9.49 12.57 7.67
CA VAL A 93 -10.26 13.01 6.52
C VAL A 93 -11.75 13.04 6.84
N LYS A 94 -12.49 13.89 6.16
CA LYS A 94 -13.94 14.11 6.39
C LYS A 94 -14.70 13.90 5.08
N PRO A 95 -14.85 12.63 4.64
CA PRO A 95 -15.63 12.34 3.43
C PRO A 95 -17.11 12.59 3.64
N GLU A 96 -17.79 13.05 2.59
CA GLU A 96 -19.24 13.13 2.49
C GLU A 96 -19.75 12.00 1.59
N VAL A 97 -20.71 11.23 2.08
CA VAL A 97 -21.32 10.11 1.36
C VAL A 97 -22.82 10.14 1.62
N ASP A 98 -23.64 10.16 0.57
CA ASP A 98 -25.09 10.23 0.65
C ASP A 98 -25.57 11.39 1.55
N GLU A 99 -25.04 12.59 1.31
CA GLU A 99 -25.34 13.83 2.07
C GLU A 99 -25.03 13.73 3.58
N LYS A 100 -24.19 12.77 3.99
CA LYS A 100 -23.77 12.56 5.37
C LYS A 100 -22.27 12.71 5.50
N ILE A 101 -21.83 13.47 6.48
CA ILE A 101 -20.42 13.67 6.79
C ILE A 101 -19.95 12.53 7.71
N TYR A 102 -18.79 11.97 7.41
CA TYR A 102 -18.09 11.01 8.27
C TYR A 102 -16.72 11.55 8.62
N VAL A 103 -16.17 11.10 9.74
CA VAL A 103 -14.76 11.34 10.06
C VAL A 103 -14.02 10.02 9.98
N VAL A 104 -12.94 9.99 9.22
CA VAL A 104 -12.10 8.78 9.06
C VAL A 104 -10.68 9.10 9.48
N LEU A 105 -10.19 8.35 10.47
CA LEU A 105 -8.77 8.36 10.83
C LEU A 105 -8.11 7.20 10.10
N VAL A 106 -7.18 7.54 9.20
CA VAL A 106 -6.38 6.59 8.43
C VAL A 106 -5.09 6.33 9.19
N VAL A 107 -4.96 5.17 9.80
CA VAL A 107 -3.84 4.84 10.69
C VAL A 107 -2.79 4.04 9.94
N TYR A 108 -1.56 4.54 9.90
CA TYR A 108 -0.45 3.85 9.27
C TYR A 108 0.22 2.86 10.22
N PRO A 109 0.70 1.71 9.72
CA PRO A 109 1.48 0.80 10.54
C PRO A 109 2.80 1.45 10.94
N PHE A 110 3.32 1.13 12.11
CA PHE A 110 4.61 1.66 12.55
C PHE A 110 5.74 1.31 11.56
N ARG A 111 6.65 2.27 11.37
CA ARG A 111 7.77 2.14 10.42
C ARG A 111 9.04 1.58 11.06
N ASN A 112 9.41 2.08 12.21
CA ASN A 112 10.68 1.73 12.87
C ASN A 112 10.45 1.05 14.21
N LEU A 113 9.76 1.70 15.13
CA LEU A 113 9.51 1.22 16.48
C LEU A 113 8.01 1.08 16.71
N PRO A 114 7.57 0.02 17.39
CA PRO A 114 6.18 -0.14 17.78
C PRO A 114 5.80 0.93 18.82
N HIS A 115 4.52 1.30 18.81
CA HIS A 115 3.98 2.29 19.73
C HIS A 115 3.67 1.64 21.09
N VAL A 116 4.26 2.16 22.14
CA VAL A 116 3.97 1.79 23.53
C VAL A 116 3.13 2.88 24.18
N CYS A 117 2.24 2.48 25.07
CA CYS A 117 1.45 3.43 25.85
C CYS A 117 2.33 4.22 26.82
N ASN A 118 2.37 5.54 26.68
CA ASN A 118 3.23 6.43 27.48
C ASN A 118 2.53 6.97 28.74
N ASP A 119 1.20 7.15 28.70
CA ASP A 119 0.42 7.69 29.82
C ASP A 119 -0.81 6.83 30.12
N ALA A 120 -1.10 6.61 31.38
CA ALA A 120 -2.24 5.82 31.80
C ALA A 120 -3.53 6.65 31.83
N CYS A 121 -4.66 6.00 31.51
CA CYS A 121 -5.97 6.61 31.64
C CYS A 121 -7.00 5.60 32.12
N ASP A 122 -7.39 5.70 33.35
CA ASP A 122 -8.37 4.82 34.01
C ASP A 122 -8.16 3.32 33.64
N SER A 123 -9.21 2.63 33.25
CA SER A 123 -9.14 1.23 32.79
C SER A 123 -8.79 1.08 31.29
N GLU A 124 -8.71 2.17 30.54
CA GLU A 124 -8.56 2.15 29.08
C GLU A 124 -7.12 2.01 28.63
N LEU A 125 -6.19 2.66 29.34
CA LEU A 125 -4.78 2.72 28.97
C LEU A 125 -3.89 2.44 30.20
N GLN A 126 -2.90 1.58 30.00
CA GLN A 126 -1.87 1.25 31.00
C GLN A 126 -0.50 1.62 30.43
N ARG A 127 0.27 2.38 31.18
CA ARG A 127 1.62 2.79 30.80
C ARG A 127 2.54 1.59 30.57
N GLY A 128 3.36 1.62 29.53
CA GLY A 128 4.32 0.58 29.19
C GLY A 128 3.71 -0.61 28.44
N VAL A 129 2.43 -0.56 28.10
CA VAL A 129 1.72 -1.66 27.43
C VAL A 129 1.65 -1.42 25.92
N PHE A 130 1.89 -2.47 25.14
CA PHE A 130 1.59 -2.50 23.71
C PHE A 130 0.14 -2.91 23.48
N TYR A 131 -0.59 -2.13 22.70
CA TYR A 131 -1.94 -2.49 22.27
C TYR A 131 -1.89 -3.06 20.86
N VAL A 132 -2.68 -4.11 20.62
CA VAL A 132 -2.78 -4.81 19.32
C VAL A 132 -4.21 -5.02 18.91
N ARG A 133 -4.43 -5.12 17.63
CA ARG A 133 -5.71 -5.51 17.03
C ARG A 133 -5.74 -7.05 16.91
N THR A 134 -6.74 -7.65 17.48
CA THR A 134 -6.96 -9.10 17.41
C THR A 134 -7.77 -9.49 16.18
N PRO A 135 -7.72 -10.75 15.73
CA PRO A 135 -8.51 -11.22 14.58
C PRO A 135 -10.03 -11.02 14.72
N ASP A 136 -10.54 -11.00 15.96
CA ASP A 136 -11.94 -10.70 16.30
C ASP A 136 -12.22 -9.19 16.39
N ALA A 137 -11.39 -8.37 15.73
CA ALA A 137 -11.52 -6.93 15.63
C ALA A 137 -11.58 -6.17 16.97
N ARG A 138 -10.90 -6.68 18.03
CA ARG A 138 -10.80 -6.01 19.33
C ARG A 138 -9.43 -5.37 19.50
N SER A 139 -9.40 -4.19 20.11
CA SER A 139 -8.17 -3.51 20.52
C SER A 139 -7.90 -3.80 22.00
N ARG A 140 -6.85 -4.54 22.31
CA ARG A 140 -6.48 -4.91 23.68
C ARG A 140 -4.97 -4.93 23.88
N ALA A 141 -4.55 -5.02 25.14
CA ALA A 141 -3.15 -5.19 25.48
C ALA A 141 -2.59 -6.51 24.92
N ALA A 142 -1.34 -6.48 24.46
CA ALA A 142 -0.62 -7.65 23.95
C ALA A 142 -0.12 -8.52 25.12
N TYR A 143 -0.97 -9.40 25.62
CA TYR A 143 -0.61 -10.28 26.73
C TYR A 143 0.02 -11.61 26.30
N ARG A 144 -0.18 -12.00 25.04
CA ARG A 144 0.34 -13.26 24.53
C ARG A 144 1.75 -13.08 23.99
N SER A 145 2.64 -14.02 24.31
CA SER A 145 4.02 -14.01 23.79
C SER A 145 4.08 -14.00 22.26
N SER A 146 3.13 -14.66 21.58
CA SER A 146 3.01 -14.66 20.12
C SER A 146 2.69 -13.28 19.56
N GLU A 147 1.91 -12.46 20.24
CA GLU A 147 1.58 -11.09 19.83
C GLU A 147 2.79 -10.16 19.97
N LEU A 148 3.49 -10.24 21.10
CA LEU A 148 4.74 -9.53 21.32
C LEU A 148 5.81 -9.96 20.31
N HIS A 149 5.93 -11.27 20.06
CA HIS A 149 6.83 -11.78 19.04
C HIS A 149 6.50 -11.22 17.65
N GLY A 150 5.22 -11.17 17.27
CA GLY A 150 4.75 -10.57 16.01
C GLY A 150 5.15 -9.09 15.86
N ILE A 151 5.01 -8.30 16.93
CA ILE A 151 5.44 -6.88 16.97
C ILE A 151 6.96 -6.79 16.77
N ILE A 152 7.74 -7.57 17.53
CA ILE A 152 9.21 -7.56 17.47
C ILE A 152 9.69 -7.99 16.08
N GLN A 153 9.15 -9.06 15.52
CA GLN A 153 9.52 -9.55 14.18
C GLN A 153 9.21 -8.51 13.09
N ARG A 154 8.15 -7.73 13.24
CA ARG A 154 7.84 -6.64 12.32
C ARG A 154 8.85 -5.50 12.46
N ALA A 155 9.20 -5.09 13.67
CA ALA A 155 10.21 -4.07 13.93
C ALA A 155 11.56 -4.46 13.32
N LEU A 156 12.01 -5.70 13.53
CA LEU A 156 13.24 -6.22 12.94
C LEU A 156 13.20 -6.26 11.41
N ARG A 157 12.06 -6.63 10.81
CA ARG A 157 11.88 -6.60 9.34
C ARG A 157 12.01 -5.19 8.79
N ASN A 158 11.34 -4.23 9.43
CA ASN A 158 11.38 -2.83 9.03
C ASN A 158 12.80 -2.27 9.13
N GLN A 159 13.54 -2.59 10.20
CA GLN A 159 14.94 -2.19 10.35
C GLN A 159 15.84 -2.82 9.28
N ARG A 160 15.68 -4.10 8.97
CA ARG A 160 16.42 -4.77 7.89
C ARG A 160 16.15 -4.13 6.53
N GLN A 161 14.90 -3.76 6.25
CA GLN A 161 14.53 -3.07 5.01
C GLN A 161 15.13 -1.65 4.95
N LEU A 162 15.16 -0.93 6.08
CA LEU A 162 15.80 0.39 6.18
C LEU A 162 17.30 0.27 5.95
N LEU A 163 17.96 -0.66 6.64
CA LEU A 163 19.39 -0.92 6.47
C LEU A 163 19.71 -1.33 5.03
N GLY A 164 18.90 -2.21 4.43
CA GLY A 164 19.06 -2.60 3.03
C GLY A 164 18.89 -1.43 2.05
N ARG A 165 18.02 -0.46 2.35
CA ARG A 165 17.91 0.78 1.56
C ARG A 165 19.12 1.69 1.76
N MET A 166 19.57 1.87 3.00
CA MET A 166 20.79 2.66 3.32
C MET A 166 22.06 2.06 2.67
N LEU A 167 22.26 0.75 2.79
CA LEU A 167 23.40 0.07 2.15
C LEU A 167 23.34 0.20 0.63
N ARG A 168 22.15 0.07 0.03
CA ARG A 168 21.99 0.34 -1.39
C ARG A 168 22.34 1.78 -1.73
N GLY A 169 21.84 2.76 -0.96
CA GLY A 169 22.22 4.17 -1.13
C GLY A 169 23.72 4.36 -1.12
N ILE A 170 24.42 3.90 -0.08
CA ILE A 170 25.89 4.02 0.07
C ILE A 170 26.62 3.29 -1.05
N LEU A 171 26.24 2.06 -1.39
CA LEU A 171 26.88 1.28 -2.45
C LEU A 171 26.65 1.85 -3.85
N TYR A 172 25.59 2.66 -4.02
CA TYR A 172 25.29 3.33 -5.30
C TYR A 172 25.79 4.77 -5.35
N GLU A 173 26.05 5.44 -4.21
CA GLU A 173 26.66 6.78 -4.20
C GLU A 173 28.10 6.80 -4.70
N ASP A 174 28.83 5.69 -4.57
CA ASP A 174 30.22 5.57 -5.08
C ASP A 174 30.28 5.30 -6.60
N ARG A 175 29.13 5.26 -7.28
CA ARG A 175 29.05 5.14 -8.73
C ARG A 175 28.47 6.42 -9.32
N GLN A 176 29.37 7.26 -9.86
CA GLN A 176 29.12 8.42 -10.73
C GLN A 176 27.68 8.96 -10.68
N ALA A 177 27.51 10.21 -10.32
CA ALA A 177 26.23 10.92 -10.35
C ALA A 177 25.54 10.66 -11.70
N VAL A 178 24.63 9.68 -11.69
CA VAL A 178 23.79 9.38 -12.86
C VAL A 178 22.65 10.39 -12.79
N GLU A 179 22.57 11.25 -13.77
CA GLU A 179 21.50 12.22 -13.88
C GLU A 179 20.13 11.53 -13.79
N PRO A 180 19.17 12.08 -13.03
CA PRO A 180 17.82 11.55 -13.02
C PRO A 180 17.24 11.65 -14.44
N ARG A 181 16.55 10.61 -14.90
CA ARG A 181 15.79 10.68 -16.16
C ARG A 181 14.74 11.76 -16.05
N SER A 182 14.60 12.56 -17.11
CA SER A 182 13.50 13.51 -17.21
C SER A 182 12.16 12.79 -17.38
N GLU A 183 11.07 13.40 -16.96
CA GLU A 183 9.72 12.90 -17.24
C GLU A 183 9.48 12.76 -18.74
N GLU A 184 10.04 13.67 -19.57
CA GLU A 184 9.98 13.64 -21.02
C GLU A 184 10.63 12.37 -21.61
N GLU A 185 11.80 11.96 -21.13
CA GLU A 185 12.45 10.70 -21.56
C GLU A 185 11.59 9.47 -21.24
N PHE A 186 10.91 9.48 -20.09
CA PHE A 186 10.02 8.39 -19.73
C PHE A 186 8.78 8.34 -20.61
N ASP A 187 8.17 9.50 -20.89
CA ASP A 187 7.01 9.61 -21.76
C ASP A 187 7.33 9.17 -23.20
N ASP A 188 8.51 9.53 -23.72
CA ASP A 188 8.98 9.08 -25.01
C ASP A 188 9.13 7.55 -25.07
N LEU A 189 9.74 6.95 -24.05
CA LEU A 189 9.90 5.50 -23.97
C LEU A 189 8.55 4.78 -23.85
N LEU A 190 7.61 5.35 -23.06
CA LEU A 190 6.26 4.84 -22.93
C LEU A 190 5.49 4.88 -24.26
N GLN A 191 5.59 5.99 -24.99
CA GLN A 191 4.97 6.12 -26.30
C GLN A 191 5.58 5.16 -27.34
N ASN A 192 6.89 4.96 -27.29
CA ASN A 192 7.56 3.97 -28.16
C ASN A 192 7.07 2.54 -27.84
N GLY A 193 7.04 2.14 -26.58
CA GLY A 193 6.51 0.83 -26.14
C GLY A 193 5.06 0.63 -26.59
N ARG A 194 4.22 1.64 -26.41
CA ARG A 194 2.82 1.65 -26.86
C ARG A 194 2.67 1.52 -28.38
N ASN A 195 3.50 2.21 -29.13
CA ASN A 195 3.49 2.14 -30.60
C ASN A 195 3.92 0.75 -31.09
N GLN A 196 4.95 0.17 -30.48
CA GLN A 196 5.41 -1.19 -30.78
C GLN A 196 4.34 -2.24 -30.43
N ALA A 197 3.71 -2.13 -29.26
CA ALA A 197 2.62 -3.01 -28.86
C ALA A 197 1.44 -2.95 -29.85
N ARG A 198 1.07 -1.76 -30.31
CA ARG A 198 0.03 -1.57 -31.33
C ARG A 198 0.41 -2.18 -32.67
N GLN A 199 1.66 -2.05 -33.07
CA GLN A 199 2.14 -2.62 -34.33
C GLN A 199 2.11 -4.16 -34.31
N VAL A 200 2.52 -4.75 -33.17
CA VAL A 200 2.62 -6.21 -33.00
C VAL A 200 1.28 -6.86 -32.73
N LEU A 201 0.48 -6.32 -31.81
CA LEU A 201 -0.83 -6.88 -31.46
C LEU A 201 -1.95 -6.50 -32.43
N GLY A 202 -1.71 -5.50 -33.29
CA GLY A 202 -2.69 -4.98 -34.23
C GLY A 202 -3.70 -4.00 -33.60
N ASN A 203 -4.11 -3.02 -34.38
CA ASN A 203 -5.04 -1.97 -33.93
C ASN A 203 -6.43 -2.49 -33.54
N ARG A 204 -6.79 -3.71 -33.95
CA ARG A 204 -8.07 -4.33 -33.64
C ARG A 204 -8.24 -4.56 -32.14
N ILE A 205 -7.23 -5.12 -31.50
CA ILE A 205 -7.25 -5.41 -30.04
C ILE A 205 -7.49 -4.14 -29.24
N TRP A 206 -6.83 -3.05 -29.61
CA TRP A 206 -6.98 -1.74 -28.93
C TRP A 206 -8.36 -1.07 -29.12
N ARG A 207 -9.12 -1.49 -30.13
CA ARG A 207 -10.47 -0.96 -30.38
C ARG A 207 -11.56 -1.82 -29.77
N GLU A 208 -11.36 -3.12 -29.71
CA GLU A 208 -12.40 -4.09 -29.35
C GLU A 208 -12.30 -4.55 -27.87
N LYS A 209 -11.12 -4.43 -27.24
CA LYS A 209 -10.90 -4.91 -25.88
C LYS A 209 -10.28 -3.85 -24.98
N PRO A 210 -10.60 -3.85 -23.67
CA PRO A 210 -9.83 -3.09 -22.71
C PRO A 210 -8.39 -3.61 -22.69
N VAL A 211 -7.40 -2.70 -22.67
CA VAL A 211 -5.99 -3.06 -22.59
C VAL A 211 -5.41 -2.47 -21.28
N PHE A 212 -4.83 -3.33 -20.47
CA PHE A 212 -4.03 -2.91 -19.33
C PHE A 212 -2.60 -2.64 -19.78
N GLU A 213 -2.08 -1.46 -19.45
CA GLU A 213 -0.70 -1.08 -19.70
C GLU A 213 0.03 -0.83 -18.39
N ALA A 214 1.26 -1.27 -18.27
CA ALA A 214 2.14 -0.95 -17.17
C ALA A 214 3.56 -0.66 -17.69
N ALA A 215 4.19 0.35 -17.11
CA ALA A 215 5.58 0.66 -17.36
C ALA A 215 6.31 0.89 -16.03
N ILE A 216 7.52 0.37 -15.95
CA ILE A 216 8.40 0.52 -14.79
C ILE A 216 9.75 0.99 -15.30
N HIS A 217 10.26 2.06 -14.72
CA HIS A 217 11.62 2.51 -14.99
C HIS A 217 12.36 2.81 -13.68
N PRO A 218 13.67 2.61 -13.62
CA PRO A 218 14.46 3.04 -12.47
C PRO A 218 14.54 4.58 -12.45
N GLN A 219 14.35 5.18 -11.28
CA GLN A 219 14.45 6.64 -11.09
C GLN A 219 15.85 7.20 -11.44
N ARG A 220 16.87 6.35 -11.43
CA ARG A 220 18.24 6.72 -11.78
C ARG A 220 18.71 5.82 -12.91
N ARG A 221 19.46 6.37 -13.88
CA ARG A 221 20.10 5.56 -14.90
C ARG A 221 21.00 4.53 -14.20
N GLN A 222 20.71 3.25 -14.38
CA GLN A 222 21.59 2.18 -13.99
C GLN A 222 22.64 1.97 -15.09
N LYS A 223 23.75 1.36 -14.75
CA LYS A 223 24.77 0.93 -15.71
C LYS A 223 24.04 0.09 -16.76
N ASN A 224 24.20 0.44 -18.05
CA ASN A 224 23.53 -0.27 -19.13
C ASN A 224 23.84 -1.76 -19.04
N PHE A 225 22.82 -2.57 -18.86
CA PHE A 225 22.93 -4.02 -18.98
C PHE A 225 23.12 -4.36 -20.45
N THR A 226 23.85 -5.44 -20.74
CA THR A 226 23.79 -6.02 -22.09
C THR A 226 22.46 -6.74 -22.28
N LEU A 227 22.02 -6.94 -23.51
CA LEU A 227 20.81 -7.74 -23.80
C LEU A 227 20.91 -9.15 -23.24
N THR A 228 22.13 -9.72 -23.15
CA THR A 228 22.39 -11.01 -22.52
C THR A 228 22.15 -10.96 -21.01
N ASP A 229 22.52 -9.88 -20.34
CA ASP A 229 22.25 -9.69 -18.92
C ASP A 229 20.76 -9.52 -18.65
N CYS A 230 20.06 -8.74 -19.50
CA CYS A 230 18.62 -8.58 -19.44
C CYS A 230 17.89 -9.94 -19.57
N ARG A 231 18.31 -10.75 -20.55
CA ARG A 231 17.78 -12.11 -20.74
C ARG A 231 17.99 -12.98 -19.50
N ARG A 232 19.20 -12.99 -18.95
CA ARG A 232 19.53 -13.75 -17.73
C ARG A 232 18.68 -13.31 -16.53
N GLN A 233 18.44 -12.01 -16.37
CA GLN A 233 17.57 -11.47 -15.31
C GLN A 233 16.11 -11.94 -15.49
N LEU A 234 15.59 -11.88 -16.71
CA LEU A 234 14.24 -12.36 -17.01
C LEU A 234 14.07 -13.88 -16.77
N GLU A 235 15.10 -14.67 -17.13
CA GLU A 235 15.11 -16.12 -16.89
C GLU A 235 15.17 -16.50 -15.41
N ALA A 236 15.81 -15.63 -14.58
CA ALA A 236 15.94 -15.83 -13.14
C ALA A 236 14.70 -15.40 -12.34
N LEU A 237 13.72 -14.73 -12.94
CA LEU A 237 12.47 -14.35 -12.27
C LEU A 237 11.67 -15.61 -11.92
N GLU A 238 11.45 -15.83 -10.62
CA GLU A 238 10.52 -16.85 -10.15
C GLU A 238 9.09 -16.48 -10.50
N ARG A 239 8.28 -17.47 -10.84
CA ARG A 239 6.86 -17.26 -11.13
C ARG A 239 6.14 -16.89 -9.83
N PRO A 240 5.61 -15.67 -9.66
CA PRO A 240 4.64 -15.43 -8.59
C PRO A 240 3.41 -16.29 -8.89
N GLY A 241 2.72 -16.76 -7.85
CA GLY A 241 1.59 -17.68 -7.95
C GLY A 241 0.32 -17.15 -8.64
N LEU A 242 0.44 -16.17 -9.53
CA LEU A 242 -0.62 -15.68 -10.39
C LEU A 242 -0.68 -16.61 -11.62
N GLN A 243 -1.62 -17.56 -11.59
CA GLN A 243 -2.02 -18.31 -12.77
C GLN A 243 -2.55 -17.33 -13.81
N ASP A 244 -2.29 -17.57 -15.09
CA ASP A 244 -2.80 -16.81 -16.23
C ASP A 244 -2.18 -15.44 -16.54
N PHE A 245 -1.24 -14.91 -15.73
CA PHE A 245 -0.50 -13.72 -16.11
C PHE A 245 0.68 -14.10 -17.03
N PRO A 246 0.85 -13.42 -18.19
CA PRO A 246 1.92 -13.73 -19.14
C PRO A 246 3.29 -13.20 -18.68
N TRP A 247 3.87 -13.89 -17.72
CA TRP A 247 5.19 -13.53 -17.19
C TRP A 247 6.30 -13.70 -18.23
N PRO A 248 7.20 -12.74 -18.40
CA PRO A 248 8.29 -12.83 -19.35
C PRO A 248 9.12 -14.11 -19.24
N SER A 249 9.38 -14.59 -18.02
CA SER A 249 10.16 -15.81 -17.78
C SER A 249 9.49 -17.08 -18.32
N ALA A 250 8.17 -17.17 -18.32
CA ALA A 250 7.44 -18.29 -18.89
C ALA A 250 7.53 -18.28 -20.43
N GLN A 251 7.47 -17.10 -21.00
CA GLN A 251 7.43 -16.91 -22.46
C GLN A 251 8.80 -17.10 -23.11
N LEU A 252 9.89 -16.84 -22.40
CA LEU A 252 11.24 -17.15 -22.87
C LEU A 252 11.45 -18.63 -23.20
N ARG A 253 10.62 -19.51 -22.65
CA ARG A 253 10.67 -20.96 -22.90
C ARG A 253 9.69 -21.44 -24.00
N GLU A 254 8.58 -20.76 -24.16
CA GLU A 254 7.43 -21.24 -24.96
C GLU A 254 7.22 -20.45 -26.26
N ASN A 255 7.66 -19.19 -26.32
CA ASN A 255 7.44 -18.31 -27.45
C ASN A 255 8.74 -17.69 -27.95
N PRO A 256 8.83 -17.33 -29.25
CA PRO A 256 9.99 -16.65 -29.77
C PRO A 256 10.15 -15.28 -29.10
N VAL A 257 11.26 -15.08 -28.44
CA VAL A 257 11.68 -13.83 -27.87
C VAL A 257 12.58 -13.16 -28.88
N TYR A 258 12.19 -12.01 -29.32
CA TYR A 258 12.94 -11.21 -30.29
C TYR A 258 13.86 -10.26 -29.55
N ALA A 259 15.15 -10.32 -29.81
CA ALA A 259 16.08 -9.30 -29.41
C ALA A 259 16.21 -8.30 -30.59
N SER A 260 15.81 -7.06 -30.36
CA SER A 260 16.26 -5.95 -31.23
C SER A 260 17.61 -5.44 -30.73
N ASN A 261 18.23 -4.52 -31.44
CA ASN A 261 19.45 -3.87 -30.95
C ASN A 261 19.24 -3.05 -29.66
N GLU A 262 17.99 -2.80 -29.29
CA GLU A 262 17.60 -1.87 -28.23
C GLU A 262 16.89 -2.54 -27.05
N ALA A 263 16.15 -3.64 -27.27
CA ALA A 263 15.32 -4.27 -26.25
C ALA A 263 15.11 -5.77 -26.48
N ILE A 264 14.76 -6.49 -25.41
CA ILE A 264 14.21 -7.85 -25.49
C ILE A 264 12.69 -7.71 -25.49
N ARG A 265 12.03 -8.39 -26.42
CA ARG A 265 10.58 -8.34 -26.63
C ARG A 265 9.97 -9.72 -26.60
N GLY A 266 8.77 -9.82 -26.06
CA GLY A 266 7.91 -10.99 -26.19
C GLY A 266 6.48 -10.58 -26.45
N HIS A 267 5.76 -11.38 -27.19
CA HIS A 267 4.34 -11.17 -27.47
C HIS A 267 3.60 -12.50 -27.65
N SER A 268 2.30 -12.44 -27.49
CA SER A 268 1.43 -13.58 -27.78
C SER A 268 1.38 -13.89 -29.28
N ALA A 269 0.95 -15.10 -29.60
CA ALA A 269 0.59 -15.45 -30.96
C ALA A 269 -0.56 -14.56 -31.48
N GLU A 270 -0.68 -14.47 -32.79
CA GLU A 270 -1.79 -13.78 -33.44
C GLU A 270 -3.12 -14.42 -33.02
N ASN A 271 -4.10 -13.61 -32.57
CA ASN A 271 -5.40 -14.05 -32.03
C ASN A 271 -5.37 -14.76 -30.67
N ALA A 272 -4.30 -14.68 -29.90
CA ALA A 272 -4.29 -15.14 -28.51
C ALA A 272 -5.27 -14.35 -27.63
N ASP A 273 -5.84 -15.01 -26.63
CA ASP A 273 -6.71 -14.42 -25.63
C ASP A 273 -6.31 -14.91 -24.24
N PRO A 274 -5.74 -14.07 -23.37
CA PRO A 274 -5.41 -12.67 -23.60
C PRO A 274 -4.25 -12.46 -24.59
N ALA A 275 -4.32 -11.38 -25.37
CA ALA A 275 -3.19 -10.92 -26.16
C ALA A 275 -2.26 -10.08 -25.26
N PHE A 276 -0.97 -10.28 -25.39
CA PHE A 276 0.00 -9.56 -24.61
C PHE A 276 1.24 -9.16 -25.42
N PHE A 277 1.87 -8.10 -24.97
CA PHE A 277 3.15 -7.60 -25.46
C PHE A 277 3.98 -7.10 -24.30
N TRP A 278 5.29 -7.33 -24.30
CA TRP A 278 6.21 -6.73 -23.34
C TRP A 278 7.57 -6.44 -23.96
N GLU A 279 8.24 -5.44 -23.41
CA GLU A 279 9.61 -5.04 -23.73
C GLU A 279 10.43 -4.79 -22.48
N PHE A 280 11.70 -5.22 -22.53
CA PHE A 280 12.67 -4.95 -21.49
C PHE A 280 13.93 -4.35 -22.11
N TYR A 281 14.28 -3.14 -21.68
CA TYR A 281 15.39 -2.35 -22.18
C TYR A 281 16.62 -2.48 -21.29
N PRO A 282 17.86 -2.38 -21.86
CA PRO A 282 19.12 -2.43 -21.11
C PRO A 282 19.23 -1.39 -20.00
N GLU A 283 18.53 -0.28 -20.12
CA GLU A 283 18.47 0.79 -19.12
C GLU A 283 17.57 0.45 -17.92
N GLY A 284 16.93 -0.71 -17.94
CA GLY A 284 16.05 -1.18 -16.87
C GLY A 284 14.58 -0.76 -17.02
N LEU A 285 14.20 -0.13 -18.15
CA LEU A 285 12.77 0.08 -18.46
C LEU A 285 12.13 -1.26 -18.79
N PHE A 286 10.97 -1.48 -18.22
CA PHE A 286 10.04 -2.56 -18.59
C PHE A 286 8.70 -1.95 -18.96
N TYR A 287 8.16 -2.35 -20.09
CA TYR A 287 6.81 -2.01 -20.56
C TYR A 287 6.03 -3.28 -20.85
N CYS A 288 4.77 -3.31 -20.50
CA CYS A 288 3.85 -4.37 -20.92
C CYS A 288 2.45 -3.85 -21.23
N ALA A 289 1.78 -4.54 -22.16
CA ALA A 289 0.39 -4.34 -22.51
C ALA A 289 -0.31 -5.70 -22.58
N VAL A 290 -1.48 -5.84 -21.95
CA VAL A 290 -2.25 -7.09 -21.89
C VAL A 290 -3.72 -6.77 -22.16
N SER A 291 -4.32 -7.46 -23.15
CA SER A 291 -5.77 -7.35 -23.36
C SER A 291 -6.51 -8.06 -22.22
N LEU A 292 -7.55 -7.42 -21.73
CA LEU A 292 -8.46 -8.05 -20.77
C LEU A 292 -9.54 -8.82 -21.50
N PRO A 293 -10.04 -9.92 -20.91
CA PRO A 293 -11.09 -10.73 -21.52
C PRO A 293 -12.40 -9.96 -21.74
#